data_159e282237074923416658391826192a
#
_entry.id   159e282237074923416658391826192a
#
_cell.length_a   1.000
_cell.length_b   1.000
_cell.length_c   1.000
_cell.angle_alpha   90.00
_cell.angle_beta   90.00
_cell.angle_gamma   90.00
#
_symmetry.space_group_name_H-M   'P 1'
#
loop_
_entity.id
_entity.type
_entity.pdbx_description
1 polymer ?
#
loop_
_entity_poly.entity_id
_entity_poly.type
_entity_poly.pdbx_seq_one_letter_code
_entity_poly.pdbx_strand_id
1 'polypeptide(L)'
;MRGDGDGWVETPIGPRWGRYGAAGLLLYSVNNVGETVILLQHRATWVAQGDTWALPGGARDSHETPTQAALREAWEEAGIPPAGVRVDKQKTTAVAGAWCYT
;
A
#
# COMPACT_ATOMS: atom_id res chain seq x y z
N MET A 1 12.97 6.02 -8.08
CA MET A 1 12.49 7.35 -8.51
C MET A 1 11.29 7.74 -7.69
N ARG A 2 11.27 8.98 -7.20
CA ARG A 2 10.09 9.49 -6.50
C ARG A 2 8.99 9.83 -7.48
N GLY A 3 7.79 9.35 -7.22
CA GLY A 3 6.63 9.75 -7.97
C GLY A 3 6.04 11.07 -7.48
N ASP A 4 5.09 11.61 -8.21
CA ASP A 4 4.44 12.88 -7.87
C ASP A 4 3.42 12.76 -6.73
N GLY A 5 3.10 11.55 -6.29
CA GLY A 5 2.17 11.31 -5.19
C GLY A 5 2.77 11.45 -3.80
N ASP A 6 4.10 11.42 -3.68
CA ASP A 6 4.77 11.51 -2.39
C ASP A 6 4.62 12.92 -1.80
N GLY A 7 3.94 13.01 -0.68
CA GLY A 7 3.72 14.27 0.01
C GLY A 7 2.53 14.21 0.95
N TRP A 8 2.47 15.21 1.82
CA TRP A 8 1.36 15.36 2.76
C TRP A 8 0.24 16.15 2.11
N VAL A 9 -0.99 15.78 2.44
CA VAL A 9 -2.19 16.51 2.04
C VAL A 9 -3.07 16.71 3.28
N GLU A 10 -3.62 17.92 3.41
CA GLU A 10 -4.58 18.22 4.47
C GLU A 10 -5.93 17.59 4.16
N THR A 11 -6.53 16.99 5.18
CA THR A 11 -7.86 16.40 5.10
C THR A 11 -8.71 16.88 6.27
N PRO A 12 -10.05 16.68 6.24
CA PRO A 12 -10.91 17.06 7.36
C PRO A 12 -10.55 16.40 8.69
N ILE A 13 -9.79 15.30 8.68
CA ILE A 13 -9.37 14.58 9.89
C ILE A 13 -7.86 14.66 10.12
N GLY A 14 -7.18 15.66 9.53
CA GLY A 14 -5.76 15.91 9.69
C GLY A 14 -4.93 15.51 8.47
N PRO A 15 -3.60 15.70 8.53
CA PRO A 15 -2.74 15.40 7.40
C PRO A 15 -2.67 13.90 7.10
N ARG A 16 -2.61 13.57 5.81
CA ARG A 16 -2.44 12.20 5.32
C ARG A 16 -1.34 12.16 4.27
N TRP A 17 -0.59 11.09 4.26
CA TRP A 17 0.45 10.87 3.27
C TRP A 17 -0.16 10.37 1.97
N GLY A 18 0.24 10.97 0.86
CA GLY A 18 -0.22 10.63 -0.47
C GLY A 18 -1.08 11.72 -1.07
N ARG A 19 -0.52 12.52 -1.98
CA ARG A 19 -1.23 13.66 -2.60
C ARG A 19 -2.47 13.21 -3.37
N TYR A 20 -2.42 12.03 -3.97
CA TYR A 20 -3.50 11.45 -4.77
C TYR A 20 -4.12 10.22 -4.10
N GLY A 21 -3.92 10.09 -2.79
CA GLY A 21 -4.34 8.94 -2.02
C GLY A 21 -3.20 7.94 -1.83
N ALA A 22 -3.51 6.83 -1.21
CA ALA A 22 -2.55 5.77 -0.94
C ALA A 22 -3.18 4.41 -1.21
N ALA A 23 -2.35 3.40 -1.39
CA ALA A 23 -2.81 2.04 -1.64
C ALA A 23 -1.88 1.03 -0.99
N GLY A 24 -2.43 -0.11 -0.59
CA GLY A 24 -1.69 -1.22 -0.03
C GLY A 24 -2.10 -2.54 -0.64
N LEU A 25 -1.21 -3.53 -0.53
CA LEU A 25 -1.43 -4.85 -1.06
C LEU A 25 -1.60 -5.86 0.07
N LEU A 26 -2.77 -6.47 0.15
CA LEU A 26 -2.97 -7.66 0.98
C LEU A 26 -2.65 -8.88 0.13
N LEU A 27 -1.41 -9.35 0.22
CA LEU A 27 -0.97 -10.53 -0.51
C LEU A 27 -1.15 -11.77 0.36
N TYR A 28 -1.87 -12.75 -0.16
CA TYR A 28 -2.10 -14.00 0.53
C TYR A 28 -1.80 -15.20 -0.36
N SER A 29 -1.53 -16.31 0.29
CA SER A 29 -1.30 -17.60 -0.36
C SER A 29 -1.77 -18.70 0.57
N VAL A 30 -1.91 -19.90 0.02
CA VAL A 30 -2.24 -21.10 0.82
C VAL A 30 -0.98 -21.94 0.91
N ASN A 31 -0.54 -22.25 2.14
CA ASN A 31 0.64 -23.07 2.34
C ASN A 31 0.39 -24.56 2.13
N ASN A 32 1.41 -25.38 2.34
CA ASN A 32 1.34 -26.83 2.05
C ASN A 32 0.36 -27.60 2.95
N VAL A 33 -0.06 -27.02 4.07
CA VAL A 33 -1.02 -27.65 4.98
C VAL A 33 -2.42 -27.04 4.87
N GLY A 34 -2.66 -26.23 3.84
CA GLY A 34 -3.99 -25.65 3.58
C GLY A 34 -4.32 -24.40 4.36
N GLU A 35 -3.34 -23.80 5.04
CA GLU A 35 -3.55 -22.56 5.80
C GLU A 35 -3.31 -21.33 4.93
N THR A 36 -4.16 -20.31 5.09
CA THR A 36 -3.96 -19.02 4.45
C THR A 36 -2.88 -18.26 5.20
N VAL A 37 -1.89 -17.78 4.46
CA VAL A 37 -0.79 -16.96 5.00
C VAL A 37 -0.79 -15.59 4.31
N ILE A 38 -0.41 -14.56 5.05
CA ILE A 38 -0.41 -13.18 4.59
C ILE A 38 1.01 -12.64 4.69
N LEU A 39 1.43 -11.90 3.66
CA LEU A 39 2.72 -11.22 3.67
C LEU A 39 2.60 -9.90 4.45
N LEU A 40 3.43 -9.77 5.48
CA LEU A 40 3.61 -8.52 6.20
C LEU A 40 5.07 -8.12 6.14
N GLN A 41 5.32 -6.80 6.09
CA GLN A 41 6.67 -6.27 6.20
C GLN A 41 6.87 -5.61 7.56
N HIS A 42 8.07 -5.75 8.11
CA HIS A 42 8.46 -5.09 9.35
C HIS A 42 8.97 -3.69 9.01
N ARG A 43 8.29 -2.67 9.52
CA ARG A 43 8.69 -1.29 9.28
C ARG A 43 9.95 -0.96 10.08
N ALA A 44 10.86 -0.20 9.46
CA ALA A 44 12.08 0.25 10.12
C ALA A 44 11.76 1.12 11.35
N THR A 45 12.62 1.07 12.37
CA THR A 45 12.38 1.77 13.63
C THR A 45 12.41 3.30 13.51
N TRP A 46 13.03 3.83 12.44
CA TRP A 46 13.20 5.29 12.23
C TRP A 46 12.12 5.94 11.37
N VAL A 47 11.12 5.19 10.91
CA VAL A 47 9.99 5.76 10.15
C VAL A 47 8.76 5.90 11.04
N ALA A 48 7.77 6.67 10.56
CA ALA A 48 6.50 6.81 11.26
C ALA A 48 5.86 5.43 11.48
N GLN A 49 5.39 5.18 12.70
CA GLN A 49 4.88 3.86 13.12
C GLN A 49 5.90 2.74 12.90
N GLY A 50 7.19 3.07 13.10
CA GLY A 50 8.27 2.10 12.98
C GLY A 50 8.17 0.98 13.99
N ASP A 51 8.92 -0.10 13.74
CA ASP A 51 8.93 -1.32 14.56
C ASP A 51 7.54 -1.98 14.66
N THR A 52 6.73 -1.83 13.60
CA THR A 52 5.44 -2.50 13.46
C THR A 52 5.40 -3.31 12.16
N TRP A 53 4.47 -4.24 12.10
CA TRP A 53 4.23 -5.03 10.89
C TRP A 53 3.11 -4.38 10.08
N ALA A 54 3.29 -4.31 8.77
CA ALA A 54 2.34 -3.66 7.89
C ALA A 54 2.27 -4.35 6.53
N LEU A 55 1.18 -4.10 5.81
CA LEU A 55 1.08 -4.49 4.40
C LEU A 55 1.99 -3.59 3.56
N PRO A 56 2.59 -4.12 2.48
CA PRO A 56 3.27 -3.27 1.50
C PRO A 56 2.30 -2.23 0.93
N GLY A 57 2.75 -1.00 0.81
CA GLY A 57 1.92 0.05 0.26
C GLY A 57 2.56 1.42 0.38
N GLY A 58 1.88 2.43 -0.13
CA GLY A 58 2.35 3.80 -0.11
C GLY A 58 1.49 4.73 -0.94
N ALA A 59 2.03 5.91 -1.24
CA ALA A 59 1.33 6.94 -1.98
C ALA A 59 1.09 6.54 -3.44
N ARG A 60 -0.11 6.83 -3.92
CA ARG A 60 -0.46 6.67 -5.33
C ARG A 60 0.03 7.88 -6.11
N ASP A 61 0.68 7.66 -7.25
CA ASP A 61 1.03 8.72 -8.18
C ASP A 61 -0.18 9.11 -9.03
N SER A 62 -0.17 10.32 -9.59
CA SER A 62 -1.35 10.87 -10.28
C SER A 62 -1.81 10.04 -11.48
N HIS A 63 -0.88 9.33 -12.12
CA HIS A 63 -1.17 8.54 -13.33
C HIS A 63 -1.53 7.09 -13.02
N GLU A 64 -1.49 6.67 -11.74
CA GLU A 64 -1.72 5.29 -11.35
C GLU A 64 -3.14 5.07 -10.84
N THR A 65 -3.67 3.87 -11.07
CA THR A 65 -4.81 3.37 -10.30
C THR A 65 -4.34 2.91 -8.93
N PRO A 66 -5.23 2.77 -7.93
CA PRO A 66 -4.84 2.20 -6.64
C PRO A 66 -4.18 0.82 -6.77
N THR A 67 -4.69 -0.04 -7.64
CA THR A 67 -4.08 -1.37 -7.88
C THR A 67 -2.66 -1.24 -8.42
N GLN A 68 -2.44 -0.36 -9.39
CA GLN A 68 -1.09 -0.13 -9.94
C GLN A 68 -0.14 0.39 -8.86
N ALA A 69 -0.60 1.31 -8.02
CA ALA A 69 0.21 1.85 -6.93
C ALA A 69 0.57 0.76 -5.91
N ALA A 70 -0.39 -0.07 -5.50
CA ALA A 70 -0.15 -1.13 -4.55
C ALA A 70 0.87 -2.16 -5.08
N LEU A 71 0.76 -2.52 -6.35
CA LEU A 71 1.70 -3.46 -6.98
C LEU A 71 3.09 -2.86 -7.12
N ARG A 72 3.19 -1.59 -7.49
CA ARG A 72 4.49 -0.89 -7.60
C ARG A 72 5.17 -0.81 -6.24
N GLU A 73 4.44 -0.41 -5.20
CA GLU A 73 5.01 -0.32 -3.85
C GLU A 73 5.45 -1.68 -3.33
N ALA A 74 4.70 -2.74 -3.61
CA ALA A 74 5.09 -4.09 -3.23
C ALA A 74 6.38 -4.55 -3.92
N TRP A 75 6.57 -4.16 -5.18
CA TRP A 75 7.82 -4.41 -5.90
C TRP A 75 8.98 -3.64 -5.28
N GLU A 76 8.78 -2.33 -5.03
CA GLU A 76 9.83 -1.46 -4.49
C GLU A 76 10.23 -1.86 -3.07
N GLU A 77 9.26 -2.18 -2.22
CA GLU A 77 9.50 -2.45 -0.80
C GLU A 77 9.88 -3.90 -0.50
N ALA A 78 9.28 -4.84 -1.20
CA ALA A 78 9.40 -6.27 -0.86
C ALA A 78 9.88 -7.14 -2.02
N GLY A 79 10.14 -6.56 -3.19
CA GLY A 79 10.63 -7.32 -4.35
C GLY A 79 9.60 -8.29 -4.95
N ILE A 80 8.31 -8.03 -4.76
CA ILE A 80 7.25 -8.90 -5.26
C ILE A 80 7.00 -8.58 -6.74
N PRO A 81 7.28 -9.52 -7.68
CA PRO A 81 7.06 -9.26 -9.10
C PRO A 81 5.56 -9.11 -9.39
N PRO A 82 5.13 -8.04 -10.07
CA PRO A 82 3.71 -7.86 -10.42
C PRO A 82 3.14 -9.02 -11.23
N ALA A 83 3.94 -9.63 -12.08
CA ALA A 83 3.53 -10.77 -12.91
C ALA A 83 3.18 -12.02 -12.09
N GLY A 84 3.66 -12.12 -10.86
CA GLY A 84 3.37 -13.24 -9.96
C GLY A 84 2.12 -13.04 -9.11
N VAL A 85 1.42 -11.92 -9.28
CA VAL A 85 0.29 -11.55 -8.42
C VAL A 85 -0.99 -11.48 -9.25
N ARG A 86 -2.03 -12.18 -8.77
CA ARG A 86 -3.38 -12.05 -9.31
C ARG A 86 -4.22 -11.22 -8.35
N VAL A 87 -4.83 -10.15 -8.85
CA VAL A 87 -5.70 -9.29 -8.04
C VAL A 87 -7.11 -9.88 -8.01
N ASP A 88 -7.55 -10.31 -6.84
CA ASP A 88 -8.89 -10.88 -6.67
C ASP A 88 -9.92 -9.80 -6.38
N LYS A 89 -9.60 -8.86 -5.50
CA LYS A 89 -10.53 -7.82 -5.04
C LYS A 89 -9.79 -6.53 -4.75
N GLN A 90 -10.55 -5.44 -4.82
CA GLN A 90 -10.09 -4.11 -4.42
C GLN A 90 -11.17 -3.48 -3.54
N LYS A 91 -10.74 -2.81 -2.46
CA LYS A 91 -11.66 -2.15 -1.54
C LYS A 91 -11.01 -0.88 -0.98
N THR A 92 -11.74 0.22 -1.05
CA THR A 92 -11.37 1.44 -0.34
C THR A 92 -11.76 1.28 1.12
N THR A 93 -10.77 1.40 2.02
CA THR A 93 -10.96 1.15 3.44
C THR A 93 -10.95 2.41 4.29
N ALA A 94 -10.46 3.53 3.75
CA ALA A 94 -10.46 4.81 4.45
C ALA A 94 -10.68 5.95 3.47
N VAL A 95 -11.48 6.92 3.88
CA VAL A 95 -11.78 8.14 3.11
C VAL A 95 -11.68 9.33 4.04
N ALA A 96 -10.99 10.40 3.59
CA ALA A 96 -10.88 11.65 4.31
C ALA A 96 -10.91 12.79 3.28
N GLY A 97 -12.09 13.38 3.08
CA GLY A 97 -12.31 14.32 1.98
C GLY A 97 -12.07 13.65 0.63
N ALA A 98 -11.18 14.22 -0.19
CA ALA A 98 -10.81 13.64 -1.48
C ALA A 98 -9.72 12.55 -1.37
N TRP A 99 -9.11 12.40 -0.20
CA TRP A 99 -8.07 11.39 0.02
C TRP A 99 -8.69 10.03 0.30
N CYS A 100 -8.16 8.98 -0.31
CA CYS A 100 -8.61 7.61 -0.10
C CYS A 100 -7.42 6.67 0.12
N TYR A 101 -7.65 5.63 0.91
CA TYR A 101 -6.76 4.46 0.99
C TYR A 101 -7.49 3.24 0.45
N THR A 102 -6.88 2.58 -0.51
CA THR A 102 -7.46 1.39 -1.17
C THR A 102 -6.59 0.16 -1.04
#